data_e6a82c5994b22eea3691f22c1fef254b
#
_entry.id   e6a82c5994b22eea3691f22c1fef254b
#
_cell.length_a   1.000
_cell.length_b   1.000
_cell.length_c   1.000
_cell.angle_alpha   90.00
_cell.angle_beta   90.00
_cell.angle_gamma   90.00
#
_symmetry.space_group_name_H-M   'P 1'
#
loop_
_entity.id
_entity.type
_entity.pdbx_description
1 polymer ?
#
loop_
_entity_poly.entity_id
_entity_poly.type
_entity_poly.pdbx_seq_one_letter_code
_entity_poly.pdbx_strand_id
1 'polypeptide(L)'
;ISARNKVYQTANFAMVEAYWNIGKSIIEEQGGDEKAEYGTGLLKELSKQMTQDFGKGFTVANLKNMRQFYLTFPNGYALRSELSWTHYRLLMRVENENAREFYMQEAVKSQWSTRQLERQINSFFYERLLSSKNKEQNYFKYDRSSALFVFTILHKFYIDVKKSCHFYICFFC
;
A
#
# COMPACT_ATOMS: atom_id res chain seq x y z
N ILE A 1 -20.17 14.18 -1.24
CA ILE A 1 -19.35 13.81 -2.43
C ILE A 1 -20.31 13.72 -3.61
N SER A 2 -20.06 14.48 -4.69
CA SER A 2 -20.87 14.49 -5.89
C SER A 2 -20.89 13.08 -6.51
N ALA A 3 -22.02 12.62 -7.05
CA ALA A 3 -22.18 11.35 -7.75
C ALA A 3 -21.09 11.14 -8.82
N ARG A 4 -20.72 12.20 -9.51
CA ARG A 4 -19.63 12.21 -10.48
C ARG A 4 -18.28 11.77 -9.87
N ASN A 5 -17.92 12.30 -8.69
CA ASN A 5 -16.67 11.92 -8.04
C ASN A 5 -16.66 10.45 -7.63
N LYS A 6 -17.81 9.91 -7.19
CA LYS A 6 -17.94 8.50 -6.85
C LYS A 6 -17.70 7.60 -8.08
N VAL A 7 -18.25 7.96 -9.24
CA VAL A 7 -18.01 7.22 -10.49
C VAL A 7 -16.52 7.22 -10.85
N TYR A 8 -15.85 8.38 -10.78
CA TYR A 8 -14.42 8.46 -11.06
C TYR A 8 -13.57 7.64 -10.08
N GLN A 9 -13.89 7.66 -8.78
CA GLN A 9 -13.19 6.84 -7.78
C GLN A 9 -13.38 5.36 -8.06
N THR A 10 -14.59 4.90 -8.35
CA THR A 10 -14.87 3.50 -8.68
C THR A 10 -14.10 3.06 -9.93
N ALA A 11 -14.13 3.85 -10.99
CA ALA A 11 -13.41 3.54 -12.22
C ALA A 11 -11.87 3.51 -12.00
N ASN A 12 -11.33 4.46 -11.26
CA ASN A 12 -9.91 4.50 -10.91
C ASN A 12 -9.50 3.28 -10.08
N PHE A 13 -10.31 2.87 -9.12
CA PHE A 13 -10.01 1.70 -8.28
C PHE A 13 -10.06 0.41 -9.10
N ALA A 14 -11.08 0.23 -9.94
CA ALA A 14 -11.16 -0.92 -10.84
C ALA A 14 -9.91 -1.03 -11.75
N MET A 15 -9.39 0.11 -12.23
CA MET A 15 -8.12 0.14 -12.97
C MET A 15 -6.92 -0.27 -12.11
N VAL A 16 -6.85 0.18 -10.87
CA VAL A 16 -5.77 -0.20 -9.95
C VAL A 16 -5.80 -1.70 -9.67
N GLU A 17 -6.98 -2.26 -9.40
CA GLU A 17 -7.15 -3.71 -9.21
C GLU A 17 -6.77 -4.50 -10.47
N ALA A 18 -7.18 -4.05 -11.65
CA ALA A 18 -6.80 -4.68 -12.92
C ALA A 18 -5.28 -4.69 -13.11
N TYR A 19 -4.60 -3.57 -12.84
CA TYR A 19 -3.13 -3.48 -12.95
C TYR A 19 -2.40 -4.36 -11.93
N TRP A 20 -2.95 -4.48 -10.71
CA TRP A 20 -2.44 -5.38 -9.71
C TRP A 20 -2.56 -6.85 -10.14
N ASN A 21 -3.74 -7.25 -10.67
CA ASN A 21 -3.98 -8.60 -11.19
C ASN A 21 -3.07 -8.93 -12.39
N ILE A 22 -2.86 -7.99 -13.32
CA ILE A 22 -1.92 -8.16 -14.42
C ILE A 22 -0.50 -8.36 -13.88
N GLY A 23 -0.09 -7.56 -12.89
CA GLY A 23 1.21 -7.71 -12.24
C GLY A 23 1.39 -9.08 -11.59
N LYS A 24 0.35 -9.58 -10.90
CA LYS A 24 0.27 -10.91 -10.31
C LYS A 24 0.45 -12.00 -11.37
N SER A 25 -0.34 -11.97 -12.43
CA SER A 25 -0.26 -12.96 -13.52
C SER A 25 1.12 -12.98 -14.18
N ILE A 26 1.76 -11.81 -14.36
CA ILE A 26 3.13 -11.75 -14.90
C ILE A 26 4.11 -12.49 -14.00
N ILE A 27 4.02 -12.35 -12.67
CA ILE A 27 4.90 -13.03 -11.71
C ILE A 27 4.63 -14.53 -11.68
N GLU A 28 3.36 -14.93 -11.71
CA GLU A 28 2.96 -16.35 -11.73
C GLU A 28 3.49 -17.06 -12.97
N GLU A 29 3.36 -16.44 -14.16
CA GLU A 29 3.89 -16.96 -15.42
C GLU A 29 5.43 -17.01 -15.46
N GLN A 30 6.10 -16.15 -14.70
CA GLN A 30 7.56 -16.18 -14.53
C GLN A 30 8.04 -17.21 -13.50
N GLY A 31 7.16 -18.07 -12.97
CA GLY A 31 7.51 -19.10 -11.99
C GLY A 31 7.77 -18.54 -10.58
N GLY A 32 7.29 -17.36 -10.28
CA GLY A 32 7.46 -16.71 -8.97
C GLY A 32 8.85 -16.10 -8.74
N ASP A 33 9.77 -16.17 -9.72
CA ASP A 33 11.12 -15.64 -9.56
C ASP A 33 11.22 -14.17 -9.98
N GLU A 34 11.66 -13.33 -9.04
CA GLU A 34 11.89 -11.90 -9.28
C GLU A 34 12.97 -11.63 -10.33
N LYS A 35 13.88 -12.59 -10.54
CA LYS A 35 15.11 -12.45 -11.36
C LYS A 35 15.05 -13.13 -12.71
N ALA A 36 13.87 -13.66 -13.12
CA ALA A 36 13.78 -14.39 -14.37
C ALA A 36 14.21 -13.53 -15.58
N GLU A 37 15.38 -13.80 -16.09
CA GLU A 37 15.94 -13.19 -17.30
C GLU A 37 15.08 -13.46 -18.56
N TYR A 38 14.27 -14.50 -18.50
CA TYR A 38 13.24 -14.86 -19.48
C TYR A 38 12.11 -13.81 -19.60
N GLY A 39 11.97 -12.90 -18.63
CA GLY A 39 10.88 -11.94 -18.57
C GLY A 39 10.86 -10.89 -19.68
N THR A 40 11.96 -10.63 -20.35
CA THR A 40 12.01 -9.57 -21.39
C THR A 40 11.28 -9.99 -22.67
N GLY A 41 11.33 -11.25 -23.04
CA GLY A 41 10.60 -11.81 -24.20
C GLY A 41 9.10 -11.86 -23.93
N LEU A 42 8.70 -12.42 -22.79
CA LEU A 42 7.31 -12.51 -22.36
C LEU A 42 6.64 -11.12 -22.29
N LEU A 43 7.29 -10.14 -21.67
CA LEU A 43 6.74 -8.79 -21.56
C LEU A 43 6.59 -8.08 -22.91
N LYS A 44 7.47 -8.34 -23.88
CA LYS A 44 7.36 -7.79 -25.22
C LYS A 44 6.17 -8.39 -25.98
N GLU A 45 6.02 -9.71 -25.92
CA GLU A 45 4.89 -10.39 -26.57
C GLU A 45 3.57 -10.00 -25.93
N LEU A 46 3.49 -10.02 -24.61
CA LEU A 46 2.31 -9.57 -23.86
C LEU A 46 1.96 -8.11 -24.19
N SER A 47 2.95 -7.22 -24.25
CA SER A 47 2.75 -5.82 -24.64
C SER A 47 2.12 -5.69 -26.03
N LYS A 48 2.59 -6.48 -26.98
CA LYS A 48 2.07 -6.49 -28.37
C LYS A 48 0.60 -6.95 -28.39
N GLN A 49 0.31 -8.08 -27.76
CA GLN A 49 -1.05 -8.64 -27.72
C GLN A 49 -2.02 -7.69 -27.00
N MET A 50 -1.69 -7.25 -25.78
CA MET A 50 -2.57 -6.36 -25.03
C MET A 50 -2.76 -4.99 -25.71
N THR A 51 -1.76 -4.50 -26.44
CA THR A 51 -1.92 -3.25 -27.20
C THR A 51 -2.86 -3.44 -28.40
N GLN A 52 -2.86 -4.60 -29.04
CA GLN A 52 -3.81 -4.93 -30.09
C GLN A 52 -5.25 -5.04 -29.57
N ASP A 53 -5.44 -5.71 -28.42
CA ASP A 53 -6.76 -6.04 -27.89
C ASP A 53 -7.38 -4.86 -27.13
N PHE A 54 -6.59 -4.13 -26.34
CA PHE A 54 -7.07 -3.11 -25.40
C PHE A 54 -6.55 -1.70 -25.71
N GLY A 55 -5.74 -1.54 -26.75
CA GLY A 55 -5.22 -0.24 -27.16
C GLY A 55 -3.99 0.25 -26.40
N LYS A 56 -3.72 1.54 -26.56
CA LYS A 56 -2.53 2.20 -25.97
C LYS A 56 -2.59 2.20 -24.45
N GLY A 57 -1.55 1.75 -23.79
CA GLY A 57 -1.48 1.73 -22.30
C GLY A 57 -0.68 0.55 -21.79
N PHE A 58 -0.55 -0.51 -22.57
CA PHE A 58 0.12 -1.76 -22.17
C PHE A 58 1.54 -1.87 -22.73
N THR A 59 2.29 -0.76 -22.72
CA THR A 59 3.70 -0.76 -23.09
C THR A 59 4.53 -1.63 -22.16
N VAL A 60 5.65 -2.15 -22.64
CA VAL A 60 6.60 -2.94 -21.81
C VAL A 60 6.97 -2.21 -20.51
N ALA A 61 7.14 -0.87 -20.58
CA ALA A 61 7.42 -0.07 -19.38
C ALA A 61 6.25 -0.07 -18.38
N ASN A 62 5.01 0.01 -18.85
CA ASN A 62 3.85 -0.06 -17.97
C ASN A 62 3.64 -1.47 -17.41
N LEU A 63 3.86 -2.53 -18.18
CA LEU A 63 3.81 -3.90 -17.67
C LEU A 63 4.89 -4.15 -16.60
N LYS A 64 6.09 -3.60 -16.75
CA LYS A 64 7.12 -3.60 -15.70
C LYS A 64 6.64 -2.88 -14.43
N ASN A 65 5.98 -1.73 -14.57
CA ASN A 65 5.40 -1.01 -13.42
C ASN A 65 4.28 -1.81 -12.75
N MET A 66 3.42 -2.52 -13.50
CA MET A 66 2.37 -3.38 -12.95
C MET A 66 2.98 -4.58 -12.20
N ARG A 67 4.01 -5.20 -12.76
CA ARG A 67 4.79 -6.25 -12.09
C ARG A 67 5.39 -5.73 -10.78
N GLN A 68 6.07 -4.59 -10.81
CA GLN A 68 6.65 -3.96 -9.61
C GLN A 68 5.57 -3.59 -8.59
N PHE A 69 4.38 -3.20 -9.04
CA PHE A 69 3.24 -2.88 -8.18
C PHE A 69 2.81 -4.08 -7.35
N TYR A 70 2.67 -5.24 -7.97
CA TYR A 70 2.35 -6.48 -7.26
C TYR A 70 3.44 -6.86 -6.26
N LEU A 71 4.73 -6.75 -6.62
CA LEU A 71 5.85 -7.05 -5.72
C LEU A 71 5.90 -6.09 -4.51
N THR A 72 5.58 -4.82 -4.74
CA THR A 72 5.60 -3.80 -3.67
C THR A 72 4.38 -3.90 -2.74
N PHE A 73 3.23 -4.32 -3.27
CA PHE A 73 1.95 -4.44 -2.56
C PHE A 73 1.37 -5.85 -2.75
N PRO A 74 2.00 -6.90 -2.18
CA PRO A 74 1.58 -8.29 -2.41
C PRO A 74 0.18 -8.59 -1.84
N ASN A 75 -0.27 -7.81 -0.88
CA ASN A 75 -1.60 -7.92 -0.30
C ASN A 75 -2.59 -7.00 -1.03
N GLY A 76 -3.32 -7.55 -1.99
CA GLY A 76 -4.34 -6.80 -2.75
C GLY A 76 -5.45 -6.19 -1.88
N TYR A 77 -5.74 -6.75 -0.71
CA TYR A 77 -6.73 -6.17 0.23
C TYR A 77 -6.26 -4.88 0.91
N ALA A 78 -4.96 -4.59 0.86
CA ALA A 78 -4.41 -3.33 1.38
C ALA A 78 -4.55 -2.15 0.40
N LEU A 79 -5.03 -2.39 -0.82
CA LEU A 79 -5.25 -1.33 -1.81
C LEU A 79 -6.38 -0.40 -1.34
N ARG A 80 -6.14 0.90 -1.48
CA ARG A 80 -7.07 1.95 -1.07
C ARG A 80 -7.83 2.49 -2.26
N SER A 81 -9.16 2.49 -2.18
CA SER A 81 -10.05 2.96 -3.25
C SER A 81 -9.91 4.47 -3.54
N GLU A 82 -9.38 5.22 -2.60
CA GLU A 82 -9.15 6.66 -2.69
C GLU A 82 -7.91 7.02 -3.53
N LEU A 83 -7.00 6.05 -3.73
CA LEU A 83 -5.75 6.28 -4.42
C LEU A 83 -5.84 5.86 -5.89
N SER A 84 -5.36 6.72 -6.77
CA SER A 84 -5.24 6.43 -8.20
C SER A 84 -3.94 5.68 -8.53
N TRP A 85 -3.87 5.10 -9.73
CA TRP A 85 -2.65 4.49 -10.25
C TRP A 85 -1.41 5.39 -10.14
N THR A 86 -1.56 6.69 -10.38
CA THR A 86 -0.45 7.65 -10.28
C THR A 86 0.06 7.79 -8.84
N HIS A 87 -0.81 7.71 -7.82
CA HIS A 87 -0.39 7.67 -6.41
C HIS A 87 0.45 6.43 -6.13
N TYR A 88 0.01 5.25 -6.57
CA TYR A 88 0.76 4.00 -6.39
C TYR A 88 2.12 4.03 -7.09
N ARG A 89 2.21 4.65 -8.29
CA ARG A 89 3.50 4.83 -8.97
C ARG A 89 4.48 5.70 -8.19
N LEU A 90 4.01 6.67 -7.44
CA LEU A 90 4.85 7.48 -6.55
C LEU A 90 5.25 6.68 -5.31
N LEU A 91 4.31 5.96 -4.70
CA LEU A 91 4.56 5.13 -3.50
C LEU A 91 5.56 4.01 -3.77
N MET A 92 5.53 3.39 -4.95
CA MET A 92 6.52 2.37 -5.34
C MET A 92 7.98 2.86 -5.37
N ARG A 93 8.21 4.18 -5.47
CA ARG A 93 9.55 4.77 -5.44
C ARG A 93 10.10 4.92 -4.02
N VAL A 94 9.24 4.78 -3.01
CA VAL A 94 9.63 4.87 -1.61
C VAL A 94 10.12 3.50 -1.16
N GLU A 95 11.43 3.36 -0.94
CA GLU A 95 12.07 2.08 -0.57
C GLU A 95 11.68 1.64 0.84
N ASN A 96 11.68 2.57 1.79
CA ASN A 96 11.33 2.28 3.18
C ASN A 96 9.84 1.96 3.30
N GLU A 97 9.51 0.74 3.73
CA GLU A 97 8.15 0.24 3.85
C GLU A 97 7.31 1.06 4.84
N ASN A 98 7.89 1.43 5.99
CA ASN A 98 7.19 2.24 6.99
C ASN A 98 6.88 3.65 6.47
N ALA A 99 7.82 4.26 5.72
CA ALA A 99 7.59 5.54 5.07
C ALA A 99 6.51 5.43 3.99
N ARG A 100 6.54 4.36 3.19
CA ARG A 100 5.55 4.09 2.14
C ARG A 100 4.14 3.96 2.72
N GLU A 101 3.99 3.14 3.77
CA GLU A 101 2.71 2.98 4.46
C GLU A 101 2.22 4.30 5.08
N PHE A 102 3.12 5.07 5.71
CA PHE A 102 2.81 6.39 6.22
C PHE A 102 2.29 7.33 5.13
N TYR A 103 3.01 7.44 3.99
CA TYR A 103 2.58 8.28 2.88
C TYR A 103 1.24 7.83 2.28
N MET A 104 1.00 6.52 2.22
CA MET A 104 -0.25 5.95 1.74
C MET A 104 -1.42 6.34 2.65
N GLN A 105 -1.29 6.16 3.95
CA GLN A 105 -2.31 6.51 4.94
C GLN A 105 -2.59 8.01 4.96
N GLU A 106 -1.52 8.82 4.91
CA GLU A 106 -1.67 10.26 4.95
C GLU A 106 -2.29 10.82 3.67
N ALA A 107 -1.95 10.27 2.52
CA ALA A 107 -2.56 10.64 1.24
C ALA A 107 -4.08 10.38 1.25
N VAL A 108 -4.54 9.28 1.84
CA VAL A 108 -5.97 8.99 2.01
C VAL A 108 -6.61 9.95 3.01
N LYS A 109 -6.03 10.07 4.21
CA LYS A 109 -6.57 10.87 5.31
C LYS A 109 -6.71 12.35 4.96
N SER A 110 -5.68 12.90 4.35
CA SER A 110 -5.59 14.33 4.00
C SER A 110 -6.01 14.62 2.55
N GLN A 111 -6.50 13.59 1.85
CA GLN A 111 -6.95 13.67 0.45
C GLN A 111 -5.92 14.34 -0.47
N TRP A 112 -4.66 13.95 -0.33
CA TRP A 112 -3.60 14.53 -1.14
C TRP A 112 -3.77 14.21 -2.62
N SER A 113 -3.60 15.23 -3.44
CA SER A 113 -3.40 15.05 -4.87
C SER A 113 -2.02 14.41 -5.13
N THR A 114 -1.84 13.83 -6.32
CA THR A 114 -0.56 13.25 -6.74
C THR A 114 0.60 14.24 -6.61
N ARG A 115 0.38 15.53 -6.93
CA ARG A 115 1.40 16.59 -6.78
C ARG A 115 1.75 16.85 -5.32
N GLN A 116 0.77 16.82 -4.43
CA GLN A 116 1.01 16.98 -2.99
C GLN A 116 1.79 15.79 -2.44
N LEU A 117 1.38 14.57 -2.77
CA LEU A 117 2.09 13.36 -2.37
C LEU A 117 3.55 13.38 -2.86
N GLU A 118 3.78 13.67 -4.14
CA GLU A 118 5.13 13.78 -4.70
C GLU A 118 5.99 14.82 -3.97
N ARG A 119 5.43 15.99 -3.67
CA ARG A 119 6.12 17.03 -2.90
C ARG A 119 6.48 16.56 -1.49
N GLN A 120 5.59 15.85 -0.81
CA GLN A 120 5.85 15.34 0.54
C GLN A 120 6.95 14.27 0.54
N ILE A 121 6.91 13.35 -0.43
CA ILE A 121 7.97 12.35 -0.62
C ILE A 121 9.31 13.04 -0.88
N ASN A 122 9.38 13.95 -1.85
CA ASN A 122 10.61 14.64 -2.24
C ASN A 122 11.16 15.56 -1.13
N SER A 123 10.32 16.04 -0.22
CA SER A 123 10.73 16.85 0.93
C SER A 123 11.11 16.02 2.15
N PHE A 124 11.12 14.69 2.04
CA PHE A 124 11.42 13.78 3.15
C PHE A 124 10.54 14.05 4.38
N PHE A 125 9.24 14.21 4.17
CA PHE A 125 8.31 14.61 5.22
C PHE A 125 8.27 13.60 6.38
N TYR A 126 8.28 12.30 6.08
CA TYR A 126 8.32 11.22 7.06
C TYR A 126 9.57 11.29 7.92
N GLU A 127 10.74 11.43 7.31
CA GLU A 127 12.03 11.48 7.98
C GLU A 127 12.16 12.73 8.86
N ARG A 128 11.67 13.88 8.39
CA ARG A 128 11.61 15.12 9.17
C ARG A 128 10.72 14.99 10.39
N LEU A 129 9.58 14.30 10.25
CA LEU A 129 8.67 14.00 11.37
C LEU A 129 9.37 13.16 12.44
N LEU A 130 10.09 12.12 12.04
CA LEU A 130 10.85 11.27 12.95
C LEU A 130 11.99 12.03 13.65
N SER A 131 12.63 12.97 12.95
CA SER A 131 13.76 13.75 13.46
C SER A 131 13.34 14.91 14.34
N SER A 132 12.06 15.27 14.40
CA SER A 132 11.59 16.39 15.21
C SER A 132 11.75 16.09 16.71
N LYS A 133 12.27 17.09 17.47
CA LYS A 133 12.52 16.95 18.93
C LYS A 133 11.24 16.69 19.75
N ASN A 134 10.06 16.96 19.20
CA ASN A 134 8.76 16.71 19.82
C ASN A 134 8.12 15.41 19.28
N LYS A 135 8.85 14.32 19.24
CA LYS A 135 8.33 13.01 18.79
C LYS A 135 7.02 12.64 19.49
N GLU A 136 6.92 12.86 20.80
CA GLU A 136 5.72 12.53 21.57
C GLU A 136 4.52 13.43 21.21
N GLN A 137 4.70 14.74 21.09
CA GLN A 137 3.61 15.67 20.75
C GLN A 137 3.11 15.47 19.32
N ASN A 138 4.00 15.14 18.38
CA ASN A 138 3.60 14.84 17.00
C ASN A 138 2.93 13.47 16.90
N TYR A 139 3.34 12.48 17.69
CA TYR A 139 2.66 11.20 17.79
C TYR A 139 1.25 11.36 18.33
N PHE A 140 1.03 12.11 19.41
CA PHE A 140 -0.29 12.36 19.99
C PHE A 140 -1.20 13.18 19.08
N LYS A 141 -0.65 14.08 18.27
CA LYS A 141 -1.42 14.87 17.31
C LYS A 141 -1.88 14.04 16.10
N TYR A 142 -1.15 12.96 15.82
CA TYR A 142 -1.40 12.05 14.71
C TYR A 142 -2.35 10.90 15.06
N ASP A 143 -2.40 10.50 16.34
CA ASP A 143 -3.01 9.25 16.80
C ASP A 143 -4.29 9.41 17.61
N ARG A 144 -5.20 10.29 17.23
CA ARG A 144 -6.57 10.20 17.79
C ARG A 144 -7.37 8.99 17.28
N SER A 145 -6.92 8.33 16.22
CA SER A 145 -7.59 7.13 15.69
C SER A 145 -6.88 5.81 15.98
N SER A 146 -5.53 5.83 16.21
CA SER A 146 -4.77 4.64 16.56
C SER A 146 -4.72 4.36 18.07
N ALA A 147 -4.97 5.36 18.92
CA ALA A 147 -5.04 5.16 20.37
C ALA A 147 -6.10 4.12 20.77
N LEU A 148 -7.20 4.01 20.01
CA LEU A 148 -8.19 2.95 20.21
C LEU A 148 -7.61 1.55 19.86
N PHE A 149 -6.72 1.47 18.90
CA PHE A 149 -6.15 0.18 18.45
C PHE A 149 -5.11 -0.35 19.44
N VAL A 150 -4.22 0.53 19.96
CA VAL A 150 -3.22 0.17 20.98
C VAL A 150 -3.90 -0.13 22.32
N PHE A 151 -4.94 0.64 22.70
CA PHE A 151 -5.71 0.37 23.90
C PHE A 151 -6.43 -0.99 23.84
N THR A 152 -6.96 -1.35 22.66
CA THR A 152 -7.63 -2.64 22.45
C THR A 152 -6.63 -3.80 22.55
N ILE A 153 -5.42 -3.65 22.00
CA ILE A 153 -4.36 -4.69 22.07
C ILE A 153 -3.84 -4.82 23.52
N LEU A 154 -3.55 -3.72 24.21
CA LEU A 154 -3.10 -3.75 25.60
C LEU A 154 -4.17 -4.29 26.55
N HIS A 155 -5.45 -3.94 26.34
CA HIS A 155 -6.56 -4.48 27.12
C HIS A 155 -6.75 -5.98 26.88
N LYS A 156 -6.59 -6.45 25.64
CA LYS A 156 -6.62 -7.88 25.32
C LYS A 156 -5.46 -8.64 25.95
N PHE A 157 -4.25 -8.06 25.91
CA PHE A 157 -3.05 -8.64 26.56
C PHE A 157 -3.20 -8.69 28.09
N TYR A 158 -3.78 -7.63 28.70
CA TYR A 158 -4.04 -7.58 30.14
C TYR A 158 -5.07 -8.64 30.59
N ILE A 159 -6.13 -8.86 29.78
CA ILE A 159 -7.13 -9.91 30.05
C ILE A 159 -6.53 -11.30 29.94
N ASP A 160 -5.67 -11.54 28.94
CA ASP A 160 -5.04 -12.85 28.73
C ASP A 160 -4.02 -13.18 29.82
N VAL A 161 -3.25 -12.19 30.29
CA VAL A 161 -2.34 -12.35 31.45
C VAL A 161 -3.13 -12.61 32.74
N LYS A 162 -4.26 -11.93 32.95
CA LYS A 162 -5.11 -12.13 34.12
C LYS A 162 -5.79 -13.50 34.14
N LYS A 163 -6.18 -14.03 32.98
CA LYS A 163 -6.69 -15.40 32.82
C LYS A 163 -5.61 -16.44 33.09
N SER A 164 -4.38 -16.23 32.60
CA SER A 164 -3.24 -17.14 32.91
C SER A 164 -2.90 -17.15 34.40
N CYS A 165 -2.91 -16.01 35.09
CA CYS A 165 -2.67 -15.98 36.54
C CYS A 165 -3.76 -16.67 37.35
N HIS A 166 -5.03 -16.61 36.89
CA HIS A 166 -6.13 -17.31 37.59
C HIS A 166 -6.05 -18.81 37.42
N PHE A 167 -5.45 -19.32 36.36
CA PHE A 167 -5.25 -20.75 36.14
C PHE A 167 -4.14 -21.34 37.00
N TYR A 168 -3.12 -20.53 37.40
CA TYR A 168 -2.04 -20.96 38.27
C TYR A 168 -2.40 -20.98 39.76
N ILE A 169 -3.39 -20.18 40.16
CA ILE A 169 -3.81 -20.15 41.60
C ILE A 169 -4.79 -21.28 41.92
N CYS A 170 -5.52 -21.84 40.95
CA CYS A 170 -6.40 -22.99 41.18
C CYS A 170 -5.72 -24.36 41.14
N PHE A 171 -4.41 -24.44 40.86
CA PHE A 171 -3.68 -25.71 40.80
C PHE A 171 -2.78 -25.94 42.04
N PHE A 172 -2.80 -25.03 43.03
CA PHE A 172 -2.01 -25.12 44.29
C PHE A 172 -2.84 -24.97 45.56
N CYS A 173 -4.12 -25.29 45.53
CA CYS A 173 -4.93 -25.53 46.72
C CYS A 173 -5.54 -26.89 46.70
#